data_8c42e156af4c65a5da5f78ef026b6d48
#
_entry.id   8c42e156af4c65a5da5f78ef026b6d48
#
_cell.length_a   1.000
_cell.length_b   1.000
_cell.length_c   1.000
_cell.angle_alpha   90.00
_cell.angle_beta   90.00
_cell.angle_gamma   90.00
#
_symmetry.space_group_name_H-M   'P 1'
#
loop_
_entity.id
_entity.type
_entity.pdbx_description
1 polymer ?
#
loop_
_entity_poly.entity_id
_entity_poly.type
_entity_poly.pdbx_seq_one_letter_code
_entity_poly.pdbx_strand_id
1 'polypeptide(L)'
;VFLESETDLTTFSGLVRFAQLLKVAQFTIEASPRGTPFNTEVDRLRERNAICHHAGIRMSILTRSGTLAEDPHTAVELCQAAKGVGITLDPSYFICRPRGIVDFDVAIPHVLHVHLRDTSVSELQVPAGLGEVDYGRIIAMLRQYNYNRSMSVDLLPGTLQGEDRMRELRKLRLLLTSML
;
A
#
# COMPACT_ATOMS: atom_id res chain seq x y z
N VAL A 1 -8.06 -0.03 5.98
CA VAL A 1 -8.35 -1.48 6.09
C VAL A 1 -7.61 -2.19 4.98
N PHE A 2 -6.94 -3.30 5.29
CA PHE A 2 -6.25 -4.17 4.33
C PHE A 2 -6.99 -5.49 4.18
N LEU A 3 -7.12 -5.98 2.95
CA LEU A 3 -7.76 -7.26 2.61
C LEU A 3 -6.93 -8.04 1.62
N GLU A 4 -6.86 -9.36 1.82
CA GLU A 4 -6.17 -10.30 0.93
C GLU A 4 -6.89 -10.43 -0.41
N SER A 5 -6.14 -10.82 -1.45
CA SER A 5 -6.67 -10.96 -2.82
C SER A 5 -7.81 -11.97 -2.93
N GLU A 6 -7.78 -13.04 -2.14
CA GLU A 6 -8.73 -14.16 -2.17
C GLU A 6 -10.01 -13.91 -1.37
N THR A 7 -10.16 -12.74 -0.73
CA THR A 7 -11.40 -12.39 -0.05
C THR A 7 -12.58 -12.49 -1.03
N ASP A 8 -13.55 -13.35 -0.75
CA ASP A 8 -14.73 -13.52 -1.59
C ASP A 8 -15.60 -12.26 -1.62
N LEU A 9 -16.41 -12.12 -2.67
CA LEU A 9 -17.16 -10.89 -2.92
C LEU A 9 -18.24 -10.62 -1.86
N THR A 10 -18.82 -11.66 -1.27
CA THR A 10 -19.85 -11.54 -0.23
C THR A 10 -19.23 -10.99 1.05
N THR A 11 -18.12 -11.57 1.48
CA THR A 11 -17.32 -11.10 2.63
C THR A 11 -16.83 -9.68 2.39
N PHE A 12 -16.27 -9.41 1.19
CA PHE A 12 -15.84 -8.06 0.81
C PHE A 12 -16.96 -7.03 0.94
N SER A 13 -18.15 -7.32 0.38
CA SER A 13 -19.30 -6.42 0.43
C SER A 13 -19.78 -6.18 1.86
N GLY A 14 -19.77 -7.23 2.71
CA GLY A 14 -20.09 -7.11 4.14
C GLY A 14 -19.12 -6.19 4.88
N LEU A 15 -17.83 -6.36 4.63
CA LEU A 15 -16.77 -5.51 5.21
C LEU A 15 -16.85 -4.06 4.74
N VAL A 16 -17.19 -3.81 3.47
CA VAL A 16 -17.40 -2.45 2.95
C VAL A 16 -18.59 -1.78 3.65
N ARG A 17 -19.72 -2.48 3.85
CA ARG A 17 -20.86 -1.94 4.62
C ARG A 17 -20.48 -1.62 6.07
N PHE A 18 -19.76 -2.51 6.71
CA PHE A 18 -19.27 -2.28 8.08
C PHE A 18 -18.34 -1.07 8.15
N ALA A 19 -17.40 -0.98 7.20
CA ALA A 19 -16.47 0.15 7.09
C ALA A 19 -17.19 1.49 6.85
N GLN A 20 -18.27 1.48 6.06
CA GLN A 20 -19.10 2.66 5.83
C GLN A 20 -19.72 3.17 7.15
N LEU A 21 -20.22 2.27 7.99
CA LEU A 21 -20.75 2.62 9.31
C LEU A 21 -19.69 3.23 10.21
N LEU A 22 -18.45 2.75 10.11
CA LEU A 22 -17.29 3.27 10.86
C LEU A 22 -16.66 4.50 10.21
N LYS A 23 -17.21 5.02 9.11
CA LYS A 23 -16.66 6.15 8.34
C LYS A 23 -15.23 5.93 7.86
N VAL A 24 -14.88 4.70 7.52
CA VAL A 24 -13.58 4.35 6.91
C VAL A 24 -13.51 4.97 5.52
N ALA A 25 -12.49 5.75 5.24
CA ALA A 25 -12.36 6.49 3.98
C ALA A 25 -11.57 5.72 2.90
N GLN A 26 -10.83 4.68 3.28
CA GLN A 26 -9.86 4.01 2.39
C GLN A 26 -9.78 2.52 2.66
N PHE A 27 -9.88 1.71 1.61
CA PHE A 27 -9.52 0.28 1.59
C PHE A 27 -8.26 0.07 0.78
N THR A 28 -7.36 -0.75 1.31
CA THR A 28 -6.24 -1.33 0.59
C THR A 28 -6.53 -2.80 0.40
N ILE A 29 -6.44 -3.27 -0.83
CA ILE A 29 -6.57 -4.69 -1.14
C ILE A 29 -5.28 -5.21 -1.76
N GLU A 30 -5.04 -6.49 -1.61
CA GLU A 30 -3.95 -7.16 -2.31
C GLU A 30 -4.32 -7.36 -3.78
N ALA A 31 -3.39 -7.09 -4.69
CA ALA A 31 -3.53 -7.51 -6.08
C ALA A 31 -3.43 -9.03 -6.18
N SER A 32 -4.02 -9.62 -7.22
CA SER A 32 -3.94 -11.05 -7.46
C SER A 32 -2.49 -11.53 -7.60
N PRO A 33 -2.21 -12.82 -7.29
CA PRO A 33 -0.88 -13.39 -7.40
C PRO A 33 -0.28 -13.20 -8.80
N ARG A 34 1.05 -13.09 -8.85
CA ARG A 34 1.79 -13.05 -10.11
C ARG A 34 1.43 -14.25 -10.98
N GLY A 35 1.18 -14.01 -12.28
CA GLY A 35 0.74 -15.01 -13.23
C GLY A 35 -0.78 -15.03 -13.47
N THR A 36 -1.57 -14.33 -12.66
CA THR A 36 -2.98 -14.08 -12.96
C THR A 36 -3.10 -13.29 -14.27
N PRO A 37 -4.00 -13.68 -15.21
CA PRO A 37 -4.22 -12.91 -16.43
C PRO A 37 -4.63 -11.47 -16.13
N PHE A 38 -4.02 -10.49 -16.80
CA PHE A 38 -4.22 -9.06 -16.55
C PHE A 38 -5.70 -8.66 -16.60
N ASN A 39 -6.43 -9.08 -17.62
CA ASN A 39 -7.86 -8.73 -17.74
C ASN A 39 -8.71 -9.33 -16.63
N THR A 40 -8.39 -10.52 -16.14
CA THR A 40 -9.08 -11.12 -14.98
C THR A 40 -8.91 -10.26 -13.75
N GLU A 41 -7.70 -9.75 -13.51
CA GLU A 41 -7.45 -8.84 -12.41
C GLU A 41 -8.17 -7.50 -12.59
N VAL A 42 -8.14 -6.93 -13.78
CA VAL A 42 -8.86 -5.67 -14.08
C VAL A 42 -10.36 -5.81 -13.79
N ASP A 43 -10.98 -6.91 -14.19
CA ASP A 43 -12.42 -7.13 -13.95
C ASP A 43 -12.69 -7.31 -12.45
N ARG A 44 -11.85 -8.05 -11.73
CA ARG A 44 -11.92 -8.19 -10.27
C ARG A 44 -11.81 -6.83 -9.55
N LEU A 45 -10.86 -6.00 -9.98
CA LEU A 45 -10.66 -4.67 -9.41
C LEU A 45 -11.83 -3.73 -9.69
N ARG A 46 -12.39 -3.75 -10.90
CA ARG A 46 -13.57 -2.96 -11.27
C ARG A 46 -14.78 -3.30 -10.42
N GLU A 47 -15.05 -4.60 -10.25
CA GLU A 47 -16.18 -5.08 -9.45
C GLU A 47 -16.07 -4.62 -8.00
N ARG A 48 -14.92 -4.80 -7.36
CA ARG A 48 -14.67 -4.38 -5.98
C ARG A 48 -14.68 -2.85 -5.83
N ASN A 49 -14.09 -2.15 -6.80
CA ASN A 49 -14.08 -0.69 -6.78
C ASN A 49 -15.50 -0.11 -6.89
N ALA A 50 -16.37 -0.71 -7.68
CA ALA A 50 -17.77 -0.28 -7.77
C ALA A 50 -18.47 -0.37 -6.40
N ILE A 51 -18.26 -1.46 -5.65
CA ILE A 51 -18.82 -1.63 -4.29
C ILE A 51 -18.28 -0.55 -3.33
N CYS A 52 -16.96 -0.33 -3.33
CA CYS A 52 -16.34 0.71 -2.51
C CYS A 52 -16.84 2.10 -2.88
N HIS A 53 -16.91 2.41 -4.16
CA HIS A 53 -17.36 3.71 -4.66
C HIS A 53 -18.79 4.03 -4.23
N HIS A 54 -19.71 3.07 -4.33
CA HIS A 54 -21.10 3.23 -3.84
C HIS A 54 -21.16 3.51 -2.33
N ALA A 55 -20.20 3.01 -1.56
CA ALA A 55 -20.10 3.26 -0.13
C ALA A 55 -19.32 4.55 0.22
N GLY A 56 -18.83 5.29 -0.77
CA GLY A 56 -18.00 6.48 -0.55
C GLY A 56 -16.58 6.17 -0.08
N ILE A 57 -16.10 4.95 -0.28
CA ILE A 57 -14.78 4.48 0.14
C ILE A 57 -13.86 4.42 -1.07
N ARG A 58 -12.64 4.96 -0.95
CA ARG A 58 -11.59 4.80 -1.96
C ARG A 58 -10.95 3.42 -1.87
N MET A 59 -10.58 2.85 -3.02
CA MET A 59 -9.88 1.57 -3.08
C MET A 59 -8.51 1.72 -3.74
N SER A 60 -7.52 1.02 -3.19
CA SER A 60 -6.16 0.96 -3.73
C SER A 60 -5.59 -0.45 -3.64
N ILE A 61 -4.65 -0.77 -4.52
CA ILE A 61 -3.90 -2.01 -4.51
C ILE A 61 -2.56 -1.82 -3.82
N LEU A 62 -2.14 -2.78 -2.99
CA LEU A 62 -0.85 -2.77 -2.30
C LEU A 62 0.27 -3.22 -3.25
N THR A 63 1.37 -2.49 -3.27
CA THR A 63 2.59 -2.83 -4.03
C THR A 63 3.38 -3.95 -3.36
N ARG A 64 2.79 -5.14 -3.26
CA ARG A 64 3.37 -6.29 -2.54
C ARG A 64 4.09 -7.24 -3.49
N SER A 65 5.24 -7.75 -3.04
CA SER A 65 5.98 -8.81 -3.76
C SER A 65 5.15 -10.09 -3.91
N GLY A 66 5.28 -10.76 -5.05
CA GLY A 66 4.53 -11.97 -5.38
C GLY A 66 3.15 -11.71 -6.01
N THR A 67 2.72 -10.47 -6.11
CA THR A 67 1.47 -10.06 -6.74
C THR A 67 1.70 -9.38 -8.09
N LEU A 68 0.62 -9.10 -8.84
CA LEU A 68 0.72 -8.32 -10.07
C LEU A 68 1.19 -6.87 -9.84
N ALA A 69 0.97 -6.33 -8.62
CA ALA A 69 1.39 -4.98 -8.24
C ALA A 69 2.85 -4.91 -7.74
N GLU A 70 3.62 -6.01 -7.79
CA GLU A 70 5.05 -5.99 -7.44
C GLU A 70 5.90 -5.22 -8.44
N ASP A 71 5.44 -5.11 -9.69
CA ASP A 71 6.03 -4.27 -10.71
C ASP A 71 5.29 -2.93 -10.76
N PRO A 72 5.99 -1.77 -10.60
CA PRO A 72 5.33 -0.48 -10.53
C PRO A 72 4.63 -0.09 -11.83
N HIS A 73 5.14 -0.50 -13.00
CA HIS A 73 4.48 -0.23 -14.29
C HIS A 73 3.17 -1.02 -14.40
N THR A 74 3.20 -2.32 -14.07
CA THR A 74 1.99 -3.16 -14.05
C THR A 74 0.94 -2.61 -13.05
N ALA A 75 1.37 -2.16 -11.87
CA ALA A 75 0.47 -1.54 -10.90
C ALA A 75 -0.21 -0.29 -11.46
N VAL A 76 0.53 0.55 -12.18
CA VAL A 76 -0.03 1.74 -12.85
C VAL A 76 -1.01 1.35 -13.96
N GLU A 77 -0.66 0.38 -14.80
CA GLU A 77 -1.55 -0.11 -15.87
C GLU A 77 -2.86 -0.69 -15.31
N LEU A 78 -2.81 -1.42 -14.19
CA LEU A 78 -4.00 -1.91 -13.49
C LEU A 78 -4.89 -0.75 -13.03
N CYS A 79 -4.30 0.30 -12.43
CA CYS A 79 -5.05 1.48 -11.99
C CYS A 79 -5.67 2.26 -13.16
N GLN A 80 -4.97 2.36 -14.29
CA GLN A 80 -5.47 3.02 -15.50
C GLN A 80 -6.61 2.22 -16.14
N ALA A 81 -6.50 0.89 -16.17
CA ALA A 81 -7.52 0.01 -16.71
C ALA A 81 -8.74 -0.09 -15.78
N ALA A 82 -8.53 -0.19 -14.47
CA ALA A 82 -9.60 -0.22 -13.47
C ALA A 82 -9.82 1.17 -12.87
N LYS A 83 -10.39 2.08 -13.66
CA LYS A 83 -10.58 3.49 -13.29
C LYS A 83 -11.17 3.66 -11.89
N GLY A 84 -10.55 4.54 -11.09
CA GLY A 84 -10.96 4.84 -9.72
C GLY A 84 -10.19 4.03 -8.66
N VAL A 85 -9.46 2.99 -9.07
CA VAL A 85 -8.49 2.28 -8.21
C VAL A 85 -7.19 3.07 -8.18
N GLY A 86 -6.55 3.16 -7.02
CA GLY A 86 -5.22 3.74 -6.89
C GLY A 86 -4.22 2.76 -6.29
N ILE A 87 -3.09 3.30 -5.88
CA ILE A 87 -1.99 2.54 -5.30
C ILE A 87 -1.88 2.82 -3.79
N THR A 88 -1.75 1.79 -2.98
CA THR A 88 -1.12 1.87 -1.66
C THR A 88 0.35 1.55 -1.84
N LEU A 89 1.17 2.60 -1.80
CA LEU A 89 2.60 2.49 -1.93
C LEU A 89 3.23 1.96 -0.64
N ASP A 90 3.96 0.87 -0.74
CA ASP A 90 4.83 0.37 0.32
C ASP A 90 6.25 0.25 -0.24
N PRO A 91 7.13 1.23 0.01
CA PRO A 91 8.48 1.25 -0.55
C PRO A 91 9.33 0.05 -0.16
N SER A 92 9.03 -0.59 0.98
CA SER A 92 9.79 -1.74 1.47
C SER A 92 9.82 -2.90 0.47
N TYR A 93 8.73 -3.10 -0.28
CA TYR A 93 8.66 -4.15 -1.29
C TYR A 93 9.45 -3.85 -2.58
N PHE A 94 9.88 -2.61 -2.78
CA PHE A 94 10.75 -2.23 -3.90
C PHE A 94 12.23 -2.20 -3.50
N ILE A 95 12.52 -2.06 -2.20
CA ILE A 95 13.87 -2.02 -1.65
C ILE A 95 14.35 -3.44 -1.30
N CYS A 96 13.56 -4.19 -0.52
CA CYS A 96 13.88 -5.56 -0.10
C CYS A 96 13.64 -6.54 -1.25
N ARG A 97 14.62 -6.65 -2.18
CA ARG A 97 14.52 -7.52 -3.35
C ARG A 97 15.82 -8.23 -3.67
N PRO A 98 15.77 -9.53 -4.08
CA PRO A 98 16.96 -10.30 -4.43
C PRO A 98 17.76 -9.73 -5.62
N ARG A 99 17.11 -8.95 -6.49
CA ARG A 99 17.71 -8.37 -7.70
C ARG A 99 18.06 -6.89 -7.56
N GLY A 100 18.01 -6.36 -6.33
CA GLY A 100 18.26 -4.96 -6.02
C GLY A 100 17.01 -4.07 -6.03
N ILE A 101 17.21 -2.82 -5.66
CA ILE A 101 16.16 -1.82 -5.53
C ILE A 101 15.50 -1.55 -6.87
N VAL A 102 14.18 -1.48 -6.87
CA VAL A 102 13.37 -1.14 -8.05
C VAL A 102 12.88 0.30 -7.91
N ASP A 103 13.02 1.09 -8.96
CA ASP A 103 12.45 2.44 -9.03
C ASP A 103 10.92 2.36 -9.14
N PHE A 104 10.25 3.14 -8.31
CA PHE A 104 8.79 3.20 -8.22
C PHE A 104 8.20 4.59 -8.49
N ASP A 105 8.99 5.51 -9.03
CA ASP A 105 8.57 6.91 -9.27
C ASP A 105 7.32 7.00 -10.14
N VAL A 106 7.19 6.10 -11.12
CA VAL A 106 6.02 6.01 -12.01
C VAL A 106 4.71 5.78 -11.25
N ALA A 107 4.76 5.17 -10.07
CA ALA A 107 3.58 4.88 -9.25
C ALA A 107 3.08 6.09 -8.45
N ILE A 108 3.94 7.08 -8.17
CA ILE A 108 3.64 8.22 -7.29
C ILE A 108 2.37 8.99 -7.68
N PRO A 109 2.11 9.31 -8.97
CA PRO A 109 0.88 10.01 -9.38
C PRO A 109 -0.41 9.25 -9.04
N HIS A 110 -0.34 7.95 -8.84
CA HIS A 110 -1.48 7.07 -8.59
C HIS A 110 -1.67 6.72 -7.11
N VAL A 111 -0.81 7.26 -6.21
CA VAL A 111 -0.84 6.92 -4.79
C VAL A 111 -2.06 7.51 -4.08
N LEU A 112 -2.86 6.65 -3.46
CA LEU A 112 -3.98 7.01 -2.60
C LEU A 112 -3.66 6.82 -1.11
N HIS A 113 -2.71 5.95 -0.78
CA HIS A 113 -2.25 5.68 0.57
C HIS A 113 -0.79 5.25 0.57
N VAL A 114 -0.10 5.44 1.70
CA VAL A 114 1.30 5.03 1.87
C VAL A 114 1.43 4.20 3.14
N HIS A 115 2.03 3.04 3.03
CA HIS A 115 2.53 2.25 4.15
C HIS A 115 4.03 2.49 4.31
N LEU A 116 4.47 2.77 5.52
CA LEU A 116 5.88 3.06 5.81
C LEU A 116 6.37 2.16 6.95
N ARG A 117 7.46 1.48 6.67
CA ARG A 117 8.34 0.81 7.63
C ARG A 117 9.77 1.01 7.18
N ASP A 118 10.72 0.83 8.07
CA ASP A 118 12.11 0.82 7.64
C ASP A 118 12.50 -0.58 7.15
N THR A 119 13.31 -0.65 6.10
CA THR A 119 13.68 -1.89 5.41
C THR A 119 15.11 -1.81 4.88
N SER A 120 15.76 -2.96 4.72
CA SER A 120 17.02 -3.10 4.01
C SER A 120 16.85 -3.93 2.74
N VAL A 121 17.88 -4.04 1.92
CA VAL A 121 17.86 -4.90 0.73
C VAL A 121 17.63 -6.38 1.06
N SER A 122 17.98 -6.82 2.26
CA SER A 122 17.89 -8.21 2.72
C SER A 122 16.75 -8.51 3.70
N GLU A 123 16.24 -7.49 4.38
CA GLU A 123 15.21 -7.64 5.41
C GLU A 123 14.07 -6.66 5.19
N LEU A 124 12.84 -7.19 5.07
CA LEU A 124 11.64 -6.41 4.79
C LEU A 124 11.27 -5.44 5.92
N GLN A 125 11.76 -5.68 7.13
CA GLN A 125 11.61 -4.77 8.26
C GLN A 125 12.86 -4.79 9.11
N VAL A 126 13.44 -3.61 9.32
CA VAL A 126 14.55 -3.35 10.24
C VAL A 126 14.12 -2.26 11.25
N PRO A 127 14.87 -2.08 12.35
CA PRO A 127 14.59 -0.98 13.29
C PRO A 127 14.66 0.39 12.60
N ALA A 128 13.74 1.28 12.96
CA ALA A 128 13.64 2.62 12.39
C ALA A 128 14.96 3.40 12.49
N GLY A 129 15.42 3.91 11.36
CA GLY A 129 16.69 4.64 11.19
C GLY A 129 17.90 3.76 10.86
N LEU A 130 17.73 2.43 10.72
CA LEU A 130 18.79 1.50 10.34
C LEU A 130 18.59 0.88 8.95
N GLY A 131 17.55 1.29 8.24
CA GLY A 131 17.24 0.82 6.90
C GLY A 131 17.69 1.77 5.80
N GLU A 132 17.21 1.47 4.60
CA GLU A 132 17.59 2.15 3.35
C GLU A 132 16.43 2.95 2.74
N VAL A 133 15.34 3.15 3.50
CA VAL A 133 14.20 3.93 3.02
C VAL A 133 14.54 5.41 3.05
N ASP A 134 14.63 6.04 1.88
CA ASP A 134 14.77 7.49 1.77
C ASP A 134 13.40 8.17 1.95
N TYR A 135 13.02 8.36 3.21
CA TYR A 135 11.76 9.04 3.56
C TYR A 135 11.70 10.48 3.03
N GLY A 136 12.84 11.18 3.01
CA GLY A 136 12.91 12.55 2.50
C GLY A 136 12.55 12.62 1.03
N ARG A 137 13.12 11.73 0.20
CA ARG A 137 12.79 11.60 -1.23
C ARG A 137 11.32 11.26 -1.43
N ILE A 138 10.79 10.27 -0.70
CA ILE A 138 9.39 9.83 -0.83
C ILE A 138 8.44 11.00 -0.51
N ILE A 139 8.66 11.70 0.61
CA ILE A 139 7.83 12.85 1.02
C ILE A 139 7.92 13.97 0.00
N ALA A 140 9.12 14.27 -0.53
CA ALA A 140 9.30 15.29 -1.55
C ALA A 140 8.53 14.97 -2.83
N MET A 141 8.60 13.71 -3.31
CA MET A 141 7.83 13.26 -4.47
C MET A 141 6.31 13.33 -4.23
N LEU A 142 5.83 12.86 -3.09
CA LEU A 142 4.42 12.94 -2.75
C LEU A 142 3.91 14.40 -2.71
N ARG A 143 4.70 15.33 -2.18
CA ARG A 143 4.39 16.78 -2.21
C ARG A 143 4.33 17.34 -3.62
N GLN A 144 5.25 16.94 -4.50
CA GLN A 144 5.26 17.37 -5.90
C GLN A 144 3.95 17.01 -6.62
N TYR A 145 3.35 15.86 -6.26
CA TYR A 145 2.06 15.41 -6.79
C TYR A 145 0.85 15.80 -5.91
N ASN A 146 1.02 16.81 -5.03
CA ASN A 146 -0.05 17.34 -4.17
C ASN A 146 -0.72 16.26 -3.30
N TYR A 147 0.03 15.25 -2.86
CA TYR A 147 -0.49 14.24 -1.97
C TYR A 147 -0.83 14.86 -0.60
N ASN A 148 -2.10 14.86 -0.25
CA ASN A 148 -2.64 15.45 0.98
C ASN A 148 -3.43 14.42 1.82
N ARG A 149 -3.09 13.14 1.70
CA ARG A 149 -3.76 12.04 2.38
C ARG A 149 -2.91 11.48 3.51
N SER A 150 -3.49 10.55 4.25
CA SER A 150 -2.81 9.89 5.37
C SER A 150 -1.72 8.92 4.90
N MET A 151 -0.66 8.82 5.69
CA MET A 151 0.32 7.75 5.63
C MET A 151 0.21 6.92 6.90
N SER A 152 0.47 5.63 6.82
CA SER A 152 0.45 4.70 7.95
C SER A 152 1.83 4.13 8.22
N VAL A 153 2.21 4.08 9.48
CA VAL A 153 3.31 3.21 9.90
C VAL A 153 2.77 1.79 9.96
N ASP A 154 3.31 0.90 9.14
CA ASP A 154 2.85 -0.47 8.97
C ASP A 154 3.97 -1.47 9.32
N LEU A 155 4.06 -1.83 10.61
CA LEU A 155 5.00 -2.83 11.08
C LEU A 155 4.45 -4.24 10.87
N LEU A 156 5.30 -5.14 10.36
CA LEU A 156 4.95 -6.53 10.11
C LEU A 156 4.44 -7.23 11.38
N PRO A 157 3.37 -8.02 11.27
CA PRO A 157 2.92 -8.85 12.37
C PRO A 157 4.00 -9.82 12.84
N GLY A 158 4.14 -9.99 14.16
CA GLY A 158 5.04 -11.00 14.74
C GLY A 158 6.52 -10.63 14.82
N THR A 159 6.99 -9.58 14.12
CA THR A 159 8.40 -9.16 14.17
C THR A 159 8.76 -8.47 15.50
N LEU A 160 7.82 -7.72 16.05
CA LEU A 160 7.97 -7.01 17.32
C LEU A 160 6.69 -7.15 18.14
N GLN A 161 6.80 -7.23 19.47
CA GLN A 161 5.66 -7.35 20.36
C GLN A 161 5.72 -6.32 21.50
N GLY A 162 4.55 -6.07 22.13
CA GLY A 162 4.43 -5.25 23.33
C GLY A 162 5.08 -3.87 23.22
N GLU A 163 5.92 -3.56 24.20
CA GLU A 163 6.58 -2.25 24.30
C GLU A 163 7.58 -1.96 23.17
N ASP A 164 8.24 -2.99 22.64
CA ASP A 164 9.19 -2.83 21.53
C ASP A 164 8.49 -2.39 20.26
N ARG A 165 7.32 -2.98 19.95
CA ARG A 165 6.48 -2.56 18.83
C ARG A 165 6.02 -1.10 19.02
N MET A 166 5.56 -0.73 20.20
CA MET A 166 5.12 0.63 20.49
C MET A 166 6.26 1.65 20.40
N ARG A 167 7.47 1.25 20.78
CA ARG A 167 8.68 2.09 20.67
C ARG A 167 9.02 2.36 19.21
N GLU A 168 9.02 1.32 18.35
CA GLU A 168 9.28 1.46 16.93
C GLU A 168 8.22 2.31 16.21
N LEU A 169 6.94 2.11 16.50
CA LEU A 169 5.86 2.96 16.00
C LEU A 169 6.07 4.42 16.34
N ARG A 170 6.46 4.73 17.59
CA ARG A 170 6.73 6.10 18.04
C ARG A 170 7.96 6.70 17.35
N LYS A 171 9.05 5.94 17.22
CA LYS A 171 10.27 6.41 16.53
C LYS A 171 9.96 6.78 15.09
N LEU A 172 9.35 5.86 14.34
CA LEU A 172 9.06 6.09 12.93
C LEU A 172 8.07 7.25 12.75
N ARG A 173 7.04 7.33 13.61
CA ARG A 173 6.11 8.46 13.60
C ARG A 173 6.81 9.80 13.86
N LEU A 174 7.71 9.86 14.82
CA LEU A 174 8.45 11.09 15.14
C LEU A 174 9.36 11.49 13.98
N LEU A 175 10.08 10.53 13.39
CA LEU A 175 10.92 10.75 12.20
C LEU A 175 10.09 11.35 11.06
N LEU A 176 8.98 10.71 10.69
CA LEU A 176 8.11 11.18 9.62
C LEU A 176 7.50 12.56 9.90
N THR A 177 7.06 12.79 11.16
CA THR A 177 6.48 14.09 11.56
C THR A 177 7.50 15.22 11.45
N SER A 178 8.79 14.95 11.66
CA SER A 178 9.84 15.96 11.52
C SER A 178 10.14 16.36 10.08
N MET A 179 9.66 15.58 9.09
CA MET A 179 9.86 15.79 7.66
C MET A 179 8.62 16.39 6.97
N LEU A 180 7.46 16.35 7.62
CA LEU A 180 6.19 16.88 7.10
C LEU A 180 6.01 18.36 7.40
#